data_d6edbb32a107fe1af9b9c69f46023bee
#
_entry.id   d6edbb32a107fe1af9b9c69f46023bee
#
_cell.length_a   1.000
_cell.length_b   1.000
_cell.length_c   1.000
_cell.angle_alpha   90.00
_cell.angle_beta   90.00
_cell.angle_gamma   90.00
#
_symmetry.space_group_name_H-M   'P 1'
#
loop_
_entity.id
_entity.type
_entity.pdbx_description
1 polymer ?
#
loop_
_entity_poly.entity_id
_entity_poly.type
_entity_poly.pdbx_seq_one_letter_code
_entity_poly.pdbx_strand_id
1 'polypeptide(L)'
;MTRPEMPAGLELARATPEFTEVTVPAALLAAHRVGSDVWGRLRVNAGRVRFVFEADATAALEVSAGEHVDIPPGEPHHVEPQPGARFVVEFYRRTQS
;
A
#
# COMPACT_ATOMS: atom_id res chain seq x y z
N MET A 1 -9.21 10.12 12.88
CA MET A 1 -8.00 9.30 12.98
C MET A 1 -7.08 9.61 11.81
N THR A 2 -5.82 9.85 12.07
CA THR A 2 -4.87 10.24 11.04
C THR A 2 -4.29 9.01 10.34
N ARG A 3 -4.12 9.09 9.03
CA ARG A 3 -3.41 8.07 8.28
C ARG A 3 -1.93 8.12 8.65
N PRO A 4 -1.23 6.97 8.66
CA PRO A 4 0.22 6.98 8.76
C PRO A 4 0.82 7.77 7.59
N GLU A 5 1.88 8.50 7.85
CA GLU A 5 2.60 9.23 6.81
C GLU A 5 4.06 8.82 6.80
N MET A 6 4.58 8.58 5.62
CA MET A 6 5.98 8.23 5.42
C MET A 6 6.85 9.39 5.87
N PRO A 7 7.86 9.16 6.71
CA PRO A 7 8.77 10.24 7.11
C PRO A 7 9.63 10.72 5.94
N ALA A 8 10.13 11.93 6.06
CA ALA A 8 11.06 12.48 5.07
C ALA A 8 12.39 11.73 5.14
N GLY A 9 13.18 11.82 4.07
CA GLY A 9 14.52 11.22 4.03
C GLY A 9 14.59 9.80 3.52
N LEU A 10 13.47 9.27 3.07
CA LEU A 10 13.44 7.96 2.42
C LEU A 10 13.53 8.12 0.91
N GLU A 11 14.05 7.09 0.26
CA GLU A 11 14.08 7.08 -1.21
C GLU A 11 13.46 5.80 -1.74
N LEU A 12 12.95 5.89 -2.97
CA LEU A 12 12.33 4.76 -3.65
C LEU A 12 13.38 3.70 -3.95
N ALA A 13 13.19 2.52 -3.39
CA ALA A 13 14.07 1.38 -3.62
C ALA A 13 13.58 0.53 -4.80
N ARG A 14 12.28 0.29 -4.87
CA ARG A 14 11.69 -0.45 -5.99
C ARG A 14 10.17 -0.25 -6.02
N ALA A 15 9.55 -0.59 -7.13
CA ALA A 15 8.11 -0.58 -7.28
C ALA A 15 7.67 -1.87 -7.97
N THR A 16 6.44 -2.29 -7.69
CA THR A 16 5.85 -3.44 -8.37
C THR A 16 5.40 -3.05 -9.78
N PRO A 17 5.13 -4.04 -10.64
CA PRO A 17 4.32 -3.79 -11.83
C PRO A 17 2.94 -3.28 -11.42
N GLU A 18 2.21 -2.72 -12.36
CA GLU A 18 0.83 -2.34 -12.12
C GLU A 18 -0.04 -3.59 -11.97
N PHE A 19 -0.78 -3.64 -10.87
CA PHE A 19 -1.73 -4.72 -10.59
C PHE A 19 -3.15 -4.27 -10.90
N THR A 20 -4.00 -5.25 -11.21
CA THR A 20 -5.45 -5.07 -11.31
C THR A 20 -6.11 -6.00 -10.31
N GLU A 21 -7.44 -5.96 -10.24
CA GLU A 21 -8.20 -6.89 -9.39
C GLU A 21 -7.97 -8.35 -9.79
N VAL A 22 -7.58 -8.58 -11.05
CA VAL A 22 -7.33 -9.93 -11.58
C VAL A 22 -5.90 -10.38 -11.35
N THR A 23 -4.93 -9.46 -11.47
CA THR A 23 -3.50 -9.80 -11.44
C THR A 23 -2.87 -9.61 -10.07
N VAL A 24 -3.59 -9.03 -9.10
CA VAL A 24 -3.03 -8.79 -7.77
C VAL A 24 -2.61 -10.12 -7.12
N PRO A 25 -1.40 -10.19 -6.54
CA PRO A 25 -0.96 -11.42 -5.87
C PRO A 25 -1.87 -11.76 -4.70
N ALA A 26 -2.16 -13.05 -4.52
CA ALA A 26 -3.02 -13.52 -3.44
C ALA A 26 -2.52 -13.06 -2.06
N ALA A 27 -1.21 -12.94 -1.89
CA ALA A 27 -0.63 -12.49 -0.62
C ALA A 27 -1.09 -11.10 -0.22
N LEU A 28 -1.41 -10.22 -1.17
CA LEU A 28 -1.88 -8.87 -0.87
C LEU A 28 -3.35 -8.84 -0.50
N LEU A 29 -4.10 -9.91 -0.73
CA LEU A 29 -5.51 -10.02 -0.39
C LEU A 29 -5.73 -10.55 1.03
N ALA A 30 -4.67 -10.92 1.72
CA ALA A 30 -4.70 -11.44 3.08
C ALA A 30 -3.73 -10.62 3.93
N ALA A 31 -3.73 -10.84 5.24
CA ALA A 31 -2.83 -10.11 6.13
C ALA A 31 -1.38 -10.20 5.65
N HIS A 32 -0.88 -9.10 5.15
CA HIS A 32 0.45 -8.96 4.57
C HIS A 32 1.18 -7.84 5.31
N ARG A 33 2.51 -7.84 5.24
CA ARG A 33 3.29 -6.76 5.84
C ARG A 33 4.55 -6.51 5.03
N VAL A 34 4.98 -5.23 5.03
CA VAL A 34 6.28 -4.89 4.46
C VAL A 34 7.37 -5.20 5.47
N GLY A 35 8.63 -5.22 5.01
CA GLY A 35 9.76 -5.50 5.89
C GLY A 35 9.87 -4.50 7.03
N SER A 36 10.62 -4.86 8.07
CA SER A 36 10.70 -4.08 9.31
C SER A 36 11.40 -2.73 9.16
N ASP A 37 12.14 -2.54 8.07
CA ASP A 37 12.86 -1.29 7.79
C ASP A 37 12.43 -0.63 6.48
N VAL A 38 11.28 -1.03 5.96
CA VAL A 38 10.77 -0.57 4.66
C VAL A 38 9.40 0.05 4.84
N TRP A 39 9.19 1.19 4.21
CA TRP A 39 7.87 1.79 4.07
C TRP A 39 7.30 1.42 2.71
N GLY A 40 6.01 1.14 2.65
CA GLY A 40 5.29 0.95 1.41
C GLY A 40 4.45 2.17 1.07
N ARG A 41 4.13 2.30 -0.23
CA ARG A 41 3.17 3.30 -0.69
C ARG A 41 2.34 2.67 -1.80
N LEU A 42 1.05 2.50 -1.53
CA LEU A 42 0.12 2.02 -2.54
C LEU A 42 -0.43 3.23 -3.28
N ARG A 43 -0.22 3.28 -4.59
CA ARG A 43 -0.75 4.34 -5.47
C ARG A 43 -1.81 3.75 -6.38
N VAL A 44 -2.97 4.39 -6.43
CA VAL A 44 -4.06 3.97 -7.30
C VAL A 44 -4.04 4.82 -8.56
N ASN A 45 -3.95 4.16 -9.70
CA ASN A 45 -3.90 4.81 -11.01
C ASN A 45 -5.25 4.88 -11.68
N ALA A 46 -6.15 3.93 -11.37
CA ALA A 46 -7.51 3.90 -11.89
C ALA A 46 -8.43 3.18 -10.91
N GLY A 47 -9.68 3.55 -10.88
CA GLY A 47 -10.66 2.93 -10.02
C GLY A 47 -10.44 3.20 -8.55
N ARG A 48 -10.74 2.21 -7.72
CA ARG A 48 -10.63 2.32 -6.27
C ARG A 48 -10.11 1.03 -5.66
N VAL A 49 -9.33 1.19 -4.58
CA VAL A 49 -8.85 0.07 -3.76
C VAL A 49 -9.25 0.37 -2.32
N ARG A 50 -9.88 -0.60 -1.67
CA ARG A 50 -10.13 -0.52 -0.24
C ARG A 50 -8.90 -1.06 0.47
N PHE A 51 -8.30 -0.25 1.34
CA PHE A 51 -7.10 -0.59 2.07
C PHE A 51 -7.44 -0.78 3.54
N VAL A 52 -7.03 -1.91 4.12
CA VAL A 52 -7.41 -2.26 5.48
C VAL A 52 -6.16 -2.58 6.30
N PHE A 53 -5.95 -1.83 7.39
CA PHE A 53 -4.96 -2.20 8.41
C PHE A 53 -5.58 -3.25 9.32
N GLU A 54 -4.92 -4.38 9.51
CA GLU A 54 -5.48 -5.49 10.30
C GLU A 54 -5.70 -5.12 11.77
N ALA A 55 -4.91 -4.21 12.31
CA ALA A 55 -5.06 -3.75 13.69
C ALA A 55 -6.41 -3.07 13.94
N ASP A 56 -7.00 -2.48 12.90
CA ASP A 56 -8.32 -1.83 13.00
C ASP A 56 -9.05 -1.99 11.68
N ALA A 57 -9.64 -3.15 11.48
CA ALA A 57 -10.33 -3.47 10.22
C ALA A 57 -11.58 -2.59 10.00
N THR A 58 -12.07 -1.93 11.05
CA THR A 58 -13.23 -1.03 10.90
C THR A 58 -12.83 0.32 10.32
N ALA A 59 -11.53 0.64 10.31
CA ALA A 59 -11.01 1.91 9.80
C ALA A 59 -10.45 1.76 8.39
N ALA A 60 -11.16 1.03 7.53
CA ALA A 60 -10.74 0.85 6.15
C ALA A 60 -10.70 2.18 5.40
N LEU A 61 -9.70 2.31 4.51
CA LEU A 61 -9.51 3.51 3.70
C LEU A 61 -9.90 3.24 2.26
N GLU A 62 -10.67 4.15 1.68
CA GLU A 62 -10.94 4.12 0.24
C GLU A 62 -9.88 4.94 -0.47
N VAL A 63 -9.11 4.31 -1.35
CA VAL A 63 -8.04 4.98 -2.10
C VAL A 63 -8.50 5.02 -3.55
N SER A 64 -8.71 6.23 -4.06
CA SER A 64 -9.19 6.45 -5.43
C SER A 64 -8.06 6.84 -6.36
N ALA A 65 -8.33 6.82 -7.67
CA ALA A 65 -7.35 7.21 -8.68
C ALA A 65 -6.71 8.56 -8.34
N GLY A 66 -5.39 8.62 -8.38
CA GLY A 66 -4.62 9.81 -8.03
C GLY A 66 -4.25 9.90 -6.56
N GLU A 67 -4.77 9.01 -5.74
CA GLU A 67 -4.50 9.00 -4.29
C GLU A 67 -3.51 7.89 -3.93
N HIS A 68 -2.99 7.96 -2.73
CA HIS A 68 -2.10 6.91 -2.20
C HIS A 68 -2.31 6.74 -0.71
N VAL A 69 -1.82 5.63 -0.19
CA VAL A 69 -1.74 5.38 1.25
C VAL A 69 -0.34 4.90 1.58
N ASP A 70 0.23 5.43 2.67
CA ASP A 70 1.55 5.04 3.15
C ASP A 70 1.41 3.89 4.15
N ILE A 71 2.30 2.92 4.04
CA ILE A 71 2.23 1.67 4.81
C ILE A 71 3.46 1.59 5.70
N PRO A 72 3.27 1.71 7.04
CA PRO A 72 4.40 1.62 7.97
C PRO A 72 5.06 0.24 7.95
N PRO A 73 6.35 0.16 8.31
CA PRO A 73 7.04 -1.13 8.40
C PRO A 73 6.35 -2.08 9.39
N GLY A 74 6.24 -3.34 9.00
CA GLY A 74 5.75 -4.39 9.86
C GLY A 74 4.26 -4.40 10.18
N GLU A 75 3.50 -3.43 9.67
CA GLU A 75 2.05 -3.35 9.93
C GLU A 75 1.28 -4.31 9.03
N PRO A 76 0.56 -5.30 9.59
CA PRO A 76 -0.25 -6.19 8.76
C PRO A 76 -1.41 -5.43 8.09
N HIS A 77 -1.62 -5.71 6.82
CA HIS A 77 -2.66 -5.06 6.04
C HIS A 77 -3.10 -5.97 4.90
N HIS A 78 -4.23 -5.62 4.29
CA HIS A 78 -4.63 -6.24 3.04
C HIS A 78 -5.33 -5.22 2.14
N VAL A 79 -5.47 -5.56 0.88
CA VAL A 79 -6.14 -4.71 -0.10
C VAL A 79 -7.35 -5.43 -0.67
N GLU A 80 -8.36 -4.65 -1.03
CA GLU A 80 -9.58 -5.15 -1.66
C GLU A 80 -9.82 -4.31 -2.92
N PRO A 81 -9.19 -4.67 -4.05
CA PRO A 81 -9.36 -3.90 -5.28
C PRO A 81 -10.78 -4.03 -5.81
N GLN A 82 -11.35 -2.90 -6.21
CA GLN A 82 -12.66 -2.89 -6.84
C GLN A 82 -12.52 -3.19 -8.34
N PRO A 83 -13.60 -3.59 -9.02
CA PRO A 83 -13.54 -3.83 -10.47
C PRO A 83 -13.00 -2.60 -11.21
N GLY A 84 -12.03 -2.83 -12.10
CA GLY A 84 -11.39 -1.76 -12.85
C GLY A 84 -10.26 -1.06 -12.14
N ALA A 85 -9.91 -1.46 -10.90
CA ALA A 85 -8.82 -0.85 -10.18
C ALA A 85 -7.47 -1.17 -10.83
N ARG A 86 -6.57 -0.18 -10.83
CA ARG A 86 -5.18 -0.33 -11.26
C ARG A 86 -4.32 0.37 -10.23
N PHE A 87 -3.31 -0.32 -9.73
CA PHE A 87 -2.48 0.22 -8.65
C PHE A 87 -1.09 -0.40 -8.67
N VAL A 88 -0.15 0.32 -8.04
CA VAL A 88 1.22 -0.14 -7.84
C VAL A 88 1.56 -0.02 -6.36
N VAL A 89 2.56 -0.78 -5.92
CA VAL A 89 3.13 -0.62 -4.58
C VAL A 89 4.58 -0.23 -4.72
N GLU A 90 4.93 0.90 -4.11
CA GLU A 90 6.29 1.41 -4.08
C GLU A 90 6.90 1.12 -2.72
N PHE A 91 8.19 0.77 -2.70
CA PHE A 91 8.92 0.47 -1.47
C PHE A 91 10.03 1.48 -1.27
N TYR A 92 10.07 2.06 -0.07
CA TYR A 92 11.00 3.12 0.29
C TYR A 92 11.84 2.69 1.48
N ARG A 93 13.08 3.09 1.49
CA ARG A 93 13.99 2.83 2.60
C ARG A 93 14.93 4.01 2.80
N ARG A 94 15.61 4.04 3.95
CA ARG A 94 16.54 5.12 4.24
C ARG A 94 17.72 5.06 3.28
N THR A 95 18.18 6.25 2.88
CA THR A 95 19.39 6.37 2.12
C THR A 95 20.56 5.92 2.99
N GLN A 96 21.38 5.03 2.48
CA GLN A 96 22.61 4.62 3.13
C GLN A 96 23.66 5.71 2.91
N SER A 97 24.26 6.21 3.99
CA SER A 97 25.31 7.22 3.89
C SER A 97 26.67 6.56 3.99
#